data_29cd214e8b95f9641e07bda54a46a96d
#
_entry.id   29cd214e8b95f9641e07bda54a46a96d
#
_cell.length_a   1.000
_cell.length_b   1.000
_cell.length_c   1.000
_cell.angle_alpha   90.00
_cell.angle_beta   90.00
_cell.angle_gamma   90.00
#
_symmetry.space_group_name_H-M   'P 1'
#
loop_
_entity.id
_entity.type
_entity.pdbx_description
1 polymer ?
#
loop_
_entity_poly.entity_id
_entity_poly.type
_entity_poly.pdbx_seq_one_letter_code
_entity_poly.pdbx_strand_id
1 'polypeptide(L)'
;SYETTTQSFTNITPDDDLYPFVTSGLRLGMLDASKGTFDKTAPLSSQELAKWLIGTLNLNNAAKYSDIYQLNYSDAGQVDKDLLGYVALAYKMGLLEAENNEIKPKSEVTYAQLAQVVIRLAHKMNEYQIDNY
;
A
#
# COMPACT_ATOMS: atom_id res chain seq x y z
N SER A 1 11.68 24.48 1.30
CA SER A 1 11.71 23.84 1.71
C SER A 1 11.44 23.48 2.81
N TYR A 2 11.30 22.96 3.19
CA TYR A 2 10.98 22.56 4.15
C TYR A 2 11.47 21.54 4.63
N GLU A 3 11.93 21.28 5.06
CA GLU A 3 12.26 20.42 5.63
C GLU A 3 12.15 20.08 6.46
N THR A 4 12.26 19.85 6.76
CA THR A 4 11.68 19.37 7.61
C THR A 4 12.28 18.33 8.29
N THR A 5 12.04 18.08 9.37
CA THR A 5 12.50 17.00 10.01
C THR A 5 11.88 15.88 9.52
N THR A 6 12.53 15.12 8.84
CA THR A 6 12.03 13.92 8.40
C THR A 6 12.17 12.93 9.46
N GLN A 7 11.11 12.38 9.92
CA GLN A 7 11.14 11.18 10.74
C GLN A 7 11.62 10.01 9.90
N SER A 8 12.45 9.19 10.47
CA SER A 8 12.91 7.98 9.79
C SER A 8 13.16 6.89 10.82
N PHE A 9 13.09 5.65 10.37
CA PHE A 9 13.43 4.51 11.22
C PHE A 9 14.89 4.19 11.08
N THR A 10 15.54 3.85 12.19
CA THR A 10 16.98 3.56 12.19
C THR A 10 17.31 2.23 11.50
N ASN A 11 16.37 1.32 11.45
CA ASN A 11 16.59 0.00 10.84
C ASN A 11 16.11 -0.08 9.39
N ILE A 12 15.72 1.04 8.79
CA ILE A 12 15.29 1.09 7.39
C ILE A 12 16.18 2.10 6.69
N THR A 13 16.97 1.64 5.73
CA THR A 13 17.88 2.49 4.98
C THR A 13 17.43 2.57 3.52
N PRO A 14 17.94 3.52 2.75
CA PRO A 14 17.53 3.64 1.34
C PRO A 14 17.79 2.40 0.49
N ASP A 15 18.69 1.51 0.92
CA ASP A 15 18.93 0.25 0.20
C ASP A 15 17.94 -0.83 0.55
N ASP A 16 17.14 -0.64 1.59
CA ASP A 16 16.18 -1.66 2.04
C ASP A 16 15.02 -1.73 1.05
N ASP A 17 14.60 -2.93 0.70
CA ASP A 17 13.48 -3.14 -0.22
C ASP A 17 12.19 -2.52 0.31
N LEU A 18 12.07 -2.38 1.62
CA LEU A 18 10.90 -1.76 2.24
C LEU A 18 10.96 -0.24 2.28
N TYR A 19 12.07 0.35 1.87
CA TYR A 19 12.27 1.80 1.99
C TYR A 19 11.13 2.61 1.34
N PRO A 20 10.74 2.34 0.09
CA PRO A 20 9.64 3.10 -0.52
C PRO A 20 8.32 2.95 0.23
N PHE A 21 8.04 1.74 0.71
CA PHE A 21 6.82 1.46 1.45
C PHE A 21 6.80 2.22 2.78
N VAL A 22 7.91 2.16 3.52
CA VAL A 22 8.01 2.78 4.84
C VAL A 22 7.97 4.30 4.73
N THR A 23 8.69 4.86 3.75
CA THR A 23 8.68 6.32 3.56
C THR A 23 7.29 6.81 3.15
N SER A 24 6.56 6.03 2.35
CA SER A 24 5.18 6.36 2.02
C SER A 24 4.27 6.30 3.23
N GLY A 25 4.44 5.29 4.07
CA GLY A 25 3.66 5.16 5.29
C GLY A 25 3.86 6.34 6.23
N LEU A 26 5.10 6.81 6.33
CA LEU A 26 5.40 8.00 7.14
C LEU A 26 4.77 9.25 6.52
N ARG A 27 4.91 9.42 5.21
CA ARG A 27 4.38 10.58 4.50
C ARG A 27 2.87 10.64 4.59
N LEU A 28 2.21 9.48 4.54
CA LEU A 28 0.76 9.39 4.59
C LEU A 28 0.21 9.43 6.03
N GLY A 29 1.09 9.49 7.02
CA GLY A 29 0.66 9.48 8.42
C GLY A 29 0.19 8.13 8.92
N MET A 30 0.49 7.05 8.21
CA MET A 30 0.11 5.70 8.60
C MET A 30 1.15 5.04 9.50
N LEU A 31 2.35 5.59 9.54
CA LEU A 31 3.43 5.12 10.39
C LEU A 31 3.95 6.27 11.25
N ASP A 32 4.46 5.91 12.41
CA ASP A 32 5.06 6.86 13.34
C ASP A 32 6.45 6.35 13.70
N ALA A 33 7.46 7.12 13.36
CA ALA A 33 8.86 6.75 13.58
C ALA A 33 9.39 7.19 14.95
N SER A 34 8.54 7.69 15.84
CA SER A 34 8.98 8.23 17.13
C SER A 34 9.69 7.18 17.99
N LYS A 35 9.39 5.90 17.80
CA LYS A 35 10.04 4.82 18.55
C LYS A 35 11.38 4.39 17.99
N GLY A 36 11.77 4.92 16.86
CA GLY A 36 13.08 4.71 16.28
C GLY A 36 13.25 3.51 15.37
N THR A 37 12.45 2.45 15.54
CA THR A 37 12.58 1.25 14.70
C THR A 37 11.25 0.85 14.10
N PHE A 38 11.30 0.31 12.90
CA PHE A 38 10.13 -0.24 12.22
C PHE A 38 10.03 -1.73 12.55
N ASP A 39 8.85 -2.15 13.01
CA ASP A 39 8.61 -3.55 13.33
C ASP A 39 8.22 -4.30 12.06
N LYS A 40 9.16 -5.02 11.50
CA LYS A 40 8.96 -5.79 10.27
C LYS A 40 8.03 -6.98 10.45
N THR A 41 7.65 -7.27 11.71
CA THR A 41 6.75 -8.38 12.02
C THR A 41 5.36 -7.92 12.43
N ALA A 42 5.13 -6.61 12.47
CA ALA A 42 3.84 -6.06 12.89
C ALA A 42 2.75 -6.49 11.92
N PRO A 43 1.57 -6.85 12.41
CA PRO A 43 0.47 -7.23 11.53
C PRO A 43 0.04 -6.09 10.62
N LEU A 44 -0.21 -6.41 9.37
CA LEU A 44 -0.75 -5.49 8.39
C LEU A 44 -1.71 -6.30 7.53
N SER A 45 -2.95 -5.85 7.42
CA SER A 45 -3.91 -6.57 6.60
C SER A 45 -3.74 -6.24 5.12
N SER A 46 -4.19 -7.13 4.29
CA SER A 46 -4.15 -6.95 2.84
C SER A 46 -4.89 -5.69 2.41
N GLN A 47 -6.04 -5.39 3.01
CA GLN A 47 -6.78 -4.17 2.65
C GLN A 47 -6.07 -2.89 3.10
N GLU A 48 -5.36 -2.93 4.21
CA GLU A 48 -4.55 -1.80 4.65
C GLU A 48 -3.35 -1.59 3.73
N LEU A 49 -2.75 -2.69 3.30
CA LEU A 49 -1.67 -2.62 2.31
C LEU A 49 -2.15 -1.95 1.02
N ALA A 50 -3.38 -2.28 0.57
CA ALA A 50 -3.95 -1.63 -0.60
C ALA A 50 -4.00 -0.12 -0.44
N LYS A 51 -4.39 0.36 0.72
CA LYS A 51 -4.44 1.80 0.98
C LYS A 51 -3.06 2.44 0.86
N TRP A 52 -2.03 1.78 1.38
CA TRP A 52 -0.67 2.28 1.28
C TRP A 52 -0.17 2.33 -0.15
N LEU A 53 -0.43 1.28 -0.92
CA LEU A 53 0.03 1.20 -2.30
C LEU A 53 -0.61 2.30 -3.15
N ILE A 54 -1.90 2.47 -3.02
CA ILE A 54 -2.64 3.46 -3.78
C ILE A 54 -2.26 4.88 -3.33
N GLY A 55 -2.04 5.07 -2.04
CA GLY A 55 -1.57 6.35 -1.51
C GLY A 55 -0.19 6.72 -2.03
N THR A 56 0.69 5.73 -2.18
CA THR A 56 2.03 5.93 -2.73
C THR A 56 1.97 6.43 -4.17
N LEU A 57 0.97 5.99 -4.91
CA LEU A 57 0.77 6.41 -6.30
C LEU A 57 0.00 7.73 -6.40
N ASN A 58 -0.32 8.37 -5.28
CA ASN A 58 -1.07 9.62 -5.22
C ASN A 58 -2.48 9.51 -5.81
N LEU A 59 -3.09 8.33 -5.65
CA LEU A 59 -4.44 8.08 -6.16
C LEU A 59 -5.51 8.13 -5.07
N ASN A 60 -5.19 8.76 -3.94
CA ASN A 60 -6.14 8.87 -2.83
C ASN A 60 -7.46 9.52 -3.24
N ASN A 61 -7.38 10.56 -4.07
CA ASN A 61 -8.60 11.27 -4.49
C ASN A 61 -9.54 10.38 -5.30
N ALA A 62 -8.98 9.49 -6.09
CA ALA A 62 -9.80 8.52 -6.83
C ALA A 62 -10.32 7.42 -5.90
N ALA A 63 -9.49 6.95 -4.99
CA ALA A 63 -9.80 5.80 -4.16
C ALA A 63 -10.83 6.09 -3.07
N LYS A 64 -10.86 7.32 -2.56
CA LYS A 64 -11.72 7.63 -1.43
C LYS A 64 -13.21 7.60 -1.76
N TYR A 65 -13.57 7.65 -3.03
CA TYR A 65 -14.97 7.58 -3.44
C TYR A 65 -15.39 6.13 -3.62
N SER A 66 -15.49 5.41 -2.50
CA SER A 66 -15.76 3.96 -2.52
C SER A 66 -17.05 3.58 -3.24
N ASP A 67 -18.02 4.47 -3.25
CA ASP A 67 -19.33 4.19 -3.84
C ASP A 67 -19.28 3.92 -5.35
N ILE A 68 -18.24 4.36 -6.03
CA ILE A 68 -18.14 4.16 -7.48
C ILE A 68 -17.44 2.85 -7.85
N TYR A 69 -16.95 2.09 -6.87
CA TYR A 69 -16.21 0.86 -7.13
C TYR A 69 -17.05 -0.36 -6.82
N GLN A 70 -16.84 -1.40 -7.61
CA GLN A 70 -17.50 -2.69 -7.42
C GLN A 70 -16.44 -3.78 -7.49
N LEU A 71 -16.46 -4.69 -6.53
CA LEU A 71 -15.57 -5.83 -6.50
C LEU A 71 -16.35 -7.10 -6.78
N ASN A 72 -15.81 -7.92 -7.67
CA ASN A 72 -16.47 -9.16 -8.08
C ASN A 72 -15.78 -10.41 -7.53
N TYR A 73 -15.21 -10.29 -6.34
CA TYR A 73 -14.57 -11.41 -5.67
C TYR A 73 -15.55 -12.04 -4.68
N SER A 74 -15.37 -13.33 -4.42
CA SER A 74 -16.32 -14.07 -3.57
C SER A 74 -16.38 -13.53 -2.14
N ASP A 75 -15.29 -12.91 -1.66
CA ASP A 75 -15.21 -12.37 -0.31
C ASP A 75 -15.20 -10.84 -0.29
N ALA A 76 -15.68 -10.21 -1.33
CA ALA A 76 -15.70 -8.75 -1.42
C ALA A 76 -16.43 -8.07 -0.27
N GLY A 77 -17.44 -8.74 0.27
CA GLY A 77 -18.22 -8.21 1.39
C GLY A 77 -17.43 -8.06 2.68
N GLN A 78 -16.25 -8.63 2.77
CA GLN A 78 -15.39 -8.53 3.95
C GLN A 78 -14.50 -7.28 3.93
N VAL A 79 -14.47 -6.54 2.83
CA VAL A 79 -13.68 -5.31 2.73
C VAL A 79 -14.38 -4.21 3.52
N ASP A 80 -13.62 -3.47 4.33
CA ASP A 80 -14.16 -2.33 5.03
C ASP A 80 -14.60 -1.28 4.01
N LYS A 81 -15.75 -0.66 4.26
CA LYS A 81 -16.37 0.23 3.30
C LYS A 81 -15.46 1.36 2.83
N ASP A 82 -14.78 1.97 3.77
CA ASP A 82 -13.89 3.10 3.46
C ASP A 82 -12.59 2.68 2.77
N LEU A 83 -12.32 1.38 2.68
CA LEU A 83 -11.16 0.87 1.98
C LEU A 83 -11.48 0.28 0.61
N LEU A 84 -12.75 0.25 0.25
CA LEU A 84 -13.20 -0.43 -0.96
C LEU A 84 -12.53 0.11 -2.22
N GLY A 85 -12.44 1.42 -2.36
CA GLY A 85 -11.81 2.01 -3.54
C GLY A 85 -10.33 1.71 -3.64
N TYR A 86 -9.64 1.69 -2.50
CA TYR A 86 -8.23 1.36 -2.46
C TYR A 86 -7.99 -0.09 -2.88
N VAL A 87 -8.81 -1.00 -2.35
CA VAL A 87 -8.72 -2.42 -2.70
C VAL A 87 -9.02 -2.61 -4.18
N ALA A 88 -10.08 -1.99 -4.69
CA ALA A 88 -10.45 -2.12 -6.09
C ALA A 88 -9.31 -1.67 -7.01
N LEU A 89 -8.71 -0.53 -6.72
CA LEU A 89 -7.61 -0.03 -7.55
C LEU A 89 -6.37 -0.90 -7.44
N ALA A 90 -6.01 -1.35 -6.24
CA ALA A 90 -4.81 -2.17 -6.05
C ALA A 90 -4.89 -3.46 -6.86
N TYR A 91 -6.04 -4.12 -6.86
CA TYR A 91 -6.20 -5.36 -7.63
C TYR A 91 -6.31 -5.09 -9.14
N LYS A 92 -7.02 -4.01 -9.51
CA LYS A 92 -7.16 -3.64 -10.92
C LYS A 92 -5.82 -3.30 -11.55
N MET A 93 -4.94 -2.66 -10.80
CA MET A 93 -3.62 -2.26 -11.29
C MET A 93 -2.58 -3.37 -11.20
N GLY A 94 -2.94 -4.52 -10.69
CA GLY A 94 -2.03 -5.65 -10.59
C GLY A 94 -1.01 -5.56 -9.46
N LEU A 95 -1.23 -4.67 -8.49
CA LEU A 95 -0.35 -4.57 -7.33
C LEU A 95 -0.57 -5.71 -6.35
N LEU A 96 -1.80 -6.16 -6.25
CA LEU A 96 -2.18 -7.33 -5.46
C LEU A 96 -2.89 -8.31 -6.37
N GLU A 97 -2.85 -9.58 -6.03
CA GLU A 97 -3.45 -10.64 -6.84
C GLU A 97 -4.40 -11.49 -6.03
N ALA A 98 -5.55 -11.79 -6.62
CA ALA A 98 -6.52 -12.70 -6.02
C ALA A 98 -6.12 -14.15 -6.27
N GLU A 99 -6.53 -15.03 -5.37
CA GLU A 99 -6.35 -16.47 -5.53
C GLU A 99 -7.70 -17.16 -5.40
N ASN A 100 -8.07 -17.98 -6.34
CA ASN A 100 -9.35 -18.67 -6.32
C ASN A 100 -10.54 -17.73 -6.13
N ASN A 101 -10.47 -16.58 -6.78
CA ASN A 101 -11.49 -15.54 -6.70
C ASN A 101 -11.66 -14.94 -5.29
N GLU A 102 -10.63 -15.04 -4.46
CA GLU A 102 -10.64 -14.47 -3.12
C GLU A 102 -9.51 -13.47 -2.96
N ILE A 103 -9.76 -12.38 -2.24
CA ILE A 103 -8.78 -11.34 -1.98
C ILE A 103 -8.32 -11.32 -0.52
N LYS A 104 -9.04 -11.99 0.37
CA LYS A 104 -8.72 -12.11 1.81
C LYS A 104 -8.30 -10.77 2.41
N PRO A 105 -9.21 -9.80 2.43
CA PRO A 105 -8.84 -8.41 2.76
C PRO A 105 -8.32 -8.23 4.18
N LYS A 106 -8.69 -9.11 5.10
CA LYS A 106 -8.29 -9.01 6.49
C LYS A 106 -7.16 -9.96 6.87
N SER A 107 -6.62 -10.71 5.90
CA SER A 107 -5.50 -11.60 6.20
C SER A 107 -4.22 -10.79 6.39
N GLU A 108 -3.34 -11.28 7.25
CA GLU A 108 -2.07 -10.62 7.51
C GLU A 108 -1.10 -10.83 6.35
N VAL A 109 -0.41 -9.75 6.01
CA VAL A 109 0.61 -9.77 4.98
C VAL A 109 1.94 -10.11 5.62
N THR A 110 2.67 -11.06 5.05
CA THR A 110 4.00 -11.42 5.53
C THR A 110 5.04 -10.43 5.00
N TYR A 111 6.20 -10.39 5.66
CA TYR A 111 7.31 -9.58 5.19
C TYR A 111 7.70 -9.94 3.75
N ALA A 112 7.74 -11.24 3.44
CA ALA A 112 8.10 -11.70 2.10
C ALA A 112 7.09 -11.21 1.04
N GLN A 113 5.79 -11.27 1.36
CA GLN A 113 4.76 -10.75 0.48
C GLN A 113 4.90 -9.25 0.29
N LEU A 114 5.19 -8.53 1.36
CA LEU A 114 5.36 -7.09 1.32
C LEU A 114 6.53 -6.69 0.41
N ALA A 115 7.66 -7.37 0.54
CA ALA A 115 8.83 -7.11 -0.29
C ALA A 115 8.51 -7.31 -1.77
N GLN A 116 7.77 -8.36 -2.10
CA GLN A 116 7.38 -8.64 -3.47
C GLN A 116 6.44 -7.55 -4.02
N VAL A 117 5.52 -7.10 -3.22
CA VAL A 117 4.58 -6.06 -3.62
C VAL A 117 5.29 -4.73 -3.85
N VAL A 118 6.32 -4.43 -3.05
CA VAL A 118 7.11 -3.21 -3.23
C VAL A 118 7.79 -3.21 -4.61
N ILE A 119 8.27 -4.36 -5.06
CA ILE A 119 8.85 -4.46 -6.40
C ILE A 119 7.81 -4.16 -7.48
N ARG A 120 6.61 -4.70 -7.34
CA ARG A 120 5.51 -4.41 -8.27
C ARG A 120 5.14 -2.93 -8.26
N LEU A 121 5.15 -2.34 -7.08
CA LEU A 121 4.87 -0.92 -6.94
C LEU A 121 5.91 -0.07 -7.69
N ALA A 122 7.18 -0.41 -7.56
CA ALA A 122 8.24 0.32 -8.24
C ALA A 122 8.06 0.25 -9.76
N HIS A 123 7.70 -0.92 -10.28
CA HIS A 123 7.42 -1.08 -11.71
C HIS A 123 6.23 -0.22 -12.14
N LYS A 124 5.19 -0.21 -11.34
CA LYS A 124 3.97 0.55 -11.65
C LYS A 124 4.25 2.06 -11.62
N MET A 125 5.06 2.51 -10.68
CA MET A 125 5.45 3.92 -10.61
C MET A 125 6.20 4.35 -11.85
N ASN A 126 7.08 3.49 -12.36
CA ASN A 126 7.80 3.75 -13.60
C ASN A 126 6.86 3.87 -14.79
N GLU A 127 5.93 2.94 -14.92
CA GLU A 127 4.93 2.99 -16.00
C GLU A 127 4.12 4.29 -15.93
N TYR A 128 3.71 4.64 -14.71
CA TYR A 128 2.87 5.81 -14.50
C TYR A 128 3.62 7.09 -14.88
N GLN A 129 4.89 7.19 -14.54
CA GLN A 129 5.69 8.34 -14.90
C GLN A 129 5.89 8.45 -16.39
N ILE A 130 6.16 7.34 -17.05
CA ILE A 130 6.32 7.31 -18.51
C ILE A 130 5.04 7.76 -19.21
N ASP A 131 3.91 7.25 -18.75
CA ASP A 131 2.62 7.55 -19.36
C ASP A 131 2.17 8.99 -19.17
N ASN A 132 2.76 9.69 -18.23
CA ASN A 132 2.41 11.08 -17.95
C ASN A 132 3.34 12.11 -18.61
N TYR A 133 4.22 11.66 -19.45
CA TYR A 133 5.07 12.58 -20.21
C TYR A 133 4.49 12.92 -21.58
#